data_f8730c861d88fac5c74292439eaf260b
#
_entry.id   f8730c861d88fac5c74292439eaf260b
#
_cell.length_a   1.000
_cell.length_b   1.000
_cell.length_c   1.000
_cell.angle_alpha   90.00
_cell.angle_beta   90.00
_cell.angle_gamma   90.00
#
_symmetry.space_group_name_H-M   'P 1'
#
loop_
_entity.id
_entity.type
_entity.pdbx_description
1 polymer ?
#
loop_
_entity_poly.entity_id
_entity_poly.type
_entity_poly.pdbx_seq_one_letter_code
_entity_poly.pdbx_strand_id
1 'polypeptide(L)'
;MKFVMRTTNEYERLVQFFVKNGLEFDGDEEVDTDIIKCWKISQAVQADLTRIKDAHADGTDALVAGCVLALREGRYIIDGIAVDPVLRKEGLGKLLVDKVKQEVQARGGDAIYLVARAPGFFRRLGFETIDPQNAPNFFVCKQCPQYPVSCHPEVMKLTLKKTEQTTAQAE
;
A
#
# COMPACT_ATOMS: atom_id res chain seq x y z
N MET A 1 -15.03 -9.76 14.37
CA MET A 1 -14.99 -9.10 13.04
C MET A 1 -14.26 -10.00 12.06
N LYS A 2 -14.83 -10.18 10.90
CA LYS A 2 -14.20 -10.98 9.87
C LYS A 2 -13.68 -10.05 8.76
N PHE A 3 -12.39 -10.11 8.50
CA PHE A 3 -11.75 -9.39 7.40
C PHE A 3 -11.43 -10.36 6.25
N VAL A 4 -11.62 -9.90 5.03
CA VAL A 4 -11.28 -10.65 3.82
C VAL A 4 -10.33 -9.83 2.99
N MET A 5 -9.14 -10.39 2.69
CA MET A 5 -8.16 -9.77 1.81
C MET A 5 -8.24 -10.41 0.43
N ARG A 6 -8.32 -9.57 -0.61
CA ARG A 6 -8.35 -10.00 -2.01
C ARG A 6 -7.50 -9.10 -2.89
N THR A 7 -7.01 -9.62 -3.98
CA THR A 7 -6.53 -8.79 -5.09
C THR A 7 -7.72 -8.12 -5.76
N THR A 8 -7.48 -6.93 -6.34
CA THR A 8 -8.54 -6.16 -6.98
C THR A 8 -8.00 -5.38 -8.17
N ASN A 9 -8.88 -5.09 -9.13
CA ASN A 9 -8.61 -4.17 -10.24
C ASN A 9 -9.24 -2.78 -10.02
N GLU A 10 -9.85 -2.56 -8.85
CA GLU A 10 -10.56 -1.33 -8.52
C GLU A 10 -9.59 -0.23 -8.06
N TYR A 11 -8.62 0.10 -8.90
CA TYR A 11 -7.58 1.08 -8.57
C TYR A 11 -8.16 2.45 -8.17
N GLU A 12 -9.12 2.97 -8.93
CA GLU A 12 -9.73 4.27 -8.65
C GLU A 12 -10.47 4.28 -7.31
N ARG A 13 -11.14 3.19 -6.96
CA ARG A 13 -11.80 3.06 -5.65
C ARG A 13 -10.78 3.06 -4.51
N LEU A 14 -9.63 2.43 -4.70
CA LEU A 14 -8.53 2.49 -3.72
C LEU A 14 -7.97 3.90 -3.60
N VAL A 15 -7.76 4.61 -4.71
CA VAL A 15 -7.30 6.00 -4.69
C VAL A 15 -8.27 6.89 -3.91
N GLN A 16 -9.56 6.76 -4.14
CA GLN A 16 -10.57 7.49 -3.37
C GLN A 16 -10.51 7.17 -1.88
N PHE A 17 -10.31 5.91 -1.55
CA PHE A 17 -10.12 5.48 -0.16
C PHE A 17 -8.85 6.07 0.47
N PHE A 18 -7.74 6.11 -0.26
CA PHE A 18 -6.50 6.72 0.18
C PHE A 18 -6.65 8.22 0.43
N VAL A 19 -7.25 8.93 -0.51
CA VAL A 19 -7.52 10.38 -0.37
C VAL A 19 -8.41 10.67 0.83
N LYS A 20 -9.45 9.89 1.03
CA LYS A 20 -10.33 10.00 2.20
C LYS A 20 -9.56 9.80 3.52
N ASN A 21 -8.50 9.00 3.50
CA ASN A 21 -7.64 8.74 4.65
C ASN A 21 -6.39 9.64 4.71
N GLY A 22 -6.38 10.72 3.96
CA GLY A 22 -5.37 11.78 4.05
C GLY A 22 -4.13 11.57 3.19
N LEU A 23 -4.13 10.60 2.27
CA LEU A 23 -3.09 10.46 1.27
C LEU A 23 -3.37 11.40 0.09
N GLU A 24 -2.33 12.06 -0.41
CA GLU A 24 -2.46 12.94 -1.57
C GLU A 24 -2.02 12.22 -2.85
N PHE A 25 -2.88 12.28 -3.86
CA PHE A 25 -2.64 11.75 -5.19
C PHE A 25 -2.73 12.81 -6.29
N ASP A 26 -2.97 14.06 -5.93
CA ASP A 26 -3.11 15.18 -6.85
C ASP A 26 -1.73 15.80 -7.15
N GLY A 27 -0.95 15.15 -7.98
CA GLY A 27 0.26 15.75 -8.56
C GLY A 27 -0.02 16.17 -10.00
N ASP A 28 0.31 17.41 -10.36
CA ASP A 28 0.14 17.94 -11.72
C ASP A 28 1.11 17.32 -12.74
N GLU A 29 2.05 16.50 -12.30
CA GLU A 29 2.99 15.81 -13.18
C GLU A 29 2.73 14.31 -13.17
N GLU A 30 2.45 13.77 -14.35
CA GLU A 30 2.41 12.33 -14.56
C GLU A 30 3.84 11.75 -14.42
N VAL A 31 4.05 11.02 -13.34
CA VAL A 31 5.23 10.19 -13.22
C VAL A 31 4.90 8.81 -13.77
N ASP A 32 5.68 8.36 -14.72
CA ASP A 32 5.52 7.04 -15.32
C ASP A 32 5.52 5.95 -14.24
N THR A 33 4.35 5.39 -14.03
CA THR A 33 4.12 4.41 -12.97
C THR A 33 3.29 3.25 -13.50
N ASP A 34 3.86 2.06 -13.48
CA ASP A 34 3.16 0.84 -13.85
C ASP A 34 2.55 0.18 -12.62
N ILE A 35 1.23 0.13 -12.57
CA ILE A 35 0.52 -0.58 -11.51
C ILE A 35 0.70 -2.07 -11.70
N ILE A 36 1.30 -2.73 -10.72
CA ILE A 36 1.58 -4.15 -10.75
C ILE A 36 0.44 -4.95 -10.15
N LYS A 37 0.01 -4.60 -8.94
CA LYS A 37 -1.02 -5.32 -8.22
C LYS A 37 -1.63 -4.48 -7.11
N CYS A 38 -2.92 -4.64 -6.93
CA CYS A 38 -3.66 -4.00 -5.85
C CYS A 38 -4.29 -5.04 -4.94
N TRP A 39 -4.30 -4.76 -3.64
CA TRP A 39 -5.02 -5.55 -2.64
C TRP A 39 -6.03 -4.68 -1.92
N LYS A 40 -7.15 -5.27 -1.58
CA LYS A 40 -8.14 -4.68 -0.69
C LYS A 40 -8.44 -5.60 0.47
N ILE A 41 -8.71 -5.02 1.63
CA ILE A 41 -9.29 -5.70 2.77
C ILE A 41 -10.67 -5.12 2.98
N SER A 42 -11.65 -6.01 3.04
CA SER A 42 -13.03 -5.68 3.30
C SER A 42 -13.47 -6.31 4.61
N GLN A 43 -14.32 -5.61 5.32
CA GLN A 43 -15.01 -6.17 6.47
C GLN A 43 -16.33 -6.77 6.01
N ALA A 44 -16.55 -8.06 6.30
CA ALA A 44 -17.84 -8.68 6.06
C ALA A 44 -18.88 -7.97 6.93
N VAL A 45 -19.81 -7.28 6.29
CA VAL A 45 -20.97 -6.76 6.97
C VAL A 45 -21.84 -7.97 7.32
N GLN A 46 -21.91 -8.32 8.61
CA GLN A 46 -23.00 -9.18 9.05
C GLN A 46 -24.30 -8.40 8.80
N ALA A 47 -24.99 -8.80 7.75
CA ALA A 47 -26.26 -8.20 7.41
C ALA A 47 -27.26 -8.48 8.54
N ASP A 48 -27.38 -7.56 9.44
CA ASP A 48 -28.64 -7.37 10.15
C ASP A 48 -29.60 -6.76 9.13
N LEU A 49 -30.25 -7.63 8.38
CA LEU A 49 -31.10 -7.31 7.23
C LEU A 49 -32.28 -6.38 7.57
N THR A 50 -32.41 -5.94 8.83
CA THR A 50 -33.51 -5.12 9.29
C THR A 50 -33.20 -3.63 9.35
N ARG A 51 -31.94 -3.19 9.14
CA ARG A 51 -31.55 -1.78 9.34
C ARG A 51 -30.87 -1.09 8.16
N ILE A 52 -30.64 -1.75 7.04
CA ILE A 52 -29.95 -1.15 5.89
C ILE A 52 -30.97 -0.80 4.83
N LYS A 53 -31.56 0.41 4.94
CA LYS A 53 -32.40 0.97 3.87
C LYS A 53 -31.59 1.45 2.65
N ASP A 54 -30.27 1.53 2.74
CA ASP A 54 -29.38 2.06 1.71
C ASP A 54 -28.18 1.15 1.38
N ALA A 55 -28.26 -0.14 1.68
CA ALA A 55 -27.27 -1.07 1.17
C ALA A 55 -27.49 -1.24 -0.33
N HIS A 56 -26.54 -0.78 -1.13
CA HIS A 56 -26.50 -1.15 -2.53
C HIS A 56 -26.64 -2.68 -2.64
N ALA A 57 -27.54 -3.11 -3.51
CA ALA A 57 -27.99 -4.50 -3.63
C ALA A 57 -26.92 -5.48 -4.17
N ASP A 58 -25.65 -5.09 -4.20
CA ASP A 58 -24.54 -5.89 -4.71
C ASP A 58 -23.70 -6.58 -3.61
N GLY A 59 -24.14 -6.50 -2.35
CA GLY A 59 -23.45 -7.18 -1.25
C GLY A 59 -22.00 -6.72 -1.05
N THR A 60 -21.70 -5.47 -1.35
CA THR A 60 -20.35 -4.94 -1.22
C THR A 60 -19.93 -4.87 0.23
N ASP A 61 -18.93 -5.67 0.55
CA ASP A 61 -18.19 -5.55 1.79
C ASP A 61 -17.61 -4.13 1.94
N ALA A 62 -17.62 -3.59 3.15
CA ALA A 62 -17.03 -2.29 3.40
C ALA A 62 -15.50 -2.34 3.22
N LEU A 63 -14.97 -1.51 2.36
CA LEU A 63 -13.53 -1.36 2.17
C LEU A 63 -12.91 -0.70 3.41
N VAL A 64 -11.98 -1.40 4.07
CA VAL A 64 -11.36 -0.94 5.32
C VAL A 64 -9.85 -0.78 5.23
N ALA A 65 -9.21 -1.35 4.22
CA ALA A 65 -7.79 -1.19 3.96
C ALA A 65 -7.46 -1.50 2.50
N GLY A 66 -6.38 -0.96 2.02
CA GLY A 66 -5.91 -1.23 0.66
C GLY A 66 -4.46 -0.86 0.46
N CYS A 67 -3.86 -1.44 -0.57
CA CYS A 67 -2.48 -1.22 -0.94
C CYS A 67 -2.30 -1.37 -2.45
N VAL A 68 -1.44 -0.55 -3.02
CA VAL A 68 -1.05 -0.60 -4.42
C VAL A 68 0.46 -0.81 -4.53
N LEU A 69 0.85 -1.89 -5.19
CA LEU A 69 2.21 -2.16 -5.62
C LEU A 69 2.38 -1.67 -7.06
N ALA A 70 3.40 -0.88 -7.29
CA ALA A 70 3.71 -0.34 -8.60
C ALA A 70 5.20 -0.45 -8.92
N LEU A 71 5.54 -0.21 -10.19
CA LEU A 71 6.90 -0.12 -10.68
C LEU A 71 7.14 1.32 -11.15
N ARG A 72 8.21 1.92 -10.68
CA ARG A 72 8.63 3.26 -11.08
C ARG A 72 10.14 3.28 -11.26
N GLU A 73 10.59 3.74 -12.42
CA GLU A 73 12.02 3.71 -12.76
C GLU A 73 12.67 2.32 -12.59
N GLY A 74 11.93 1.26 -12.89
CA GLY A 74 12.39 -0.12 -12.74
C GLY A 74 12.47 -0.63 -11.31
N ARG A 75 11.93 0.11 -10.33
CA ARG A 75 11.95 -0.25 -8.91
C ARG A 75 10.54 -0.43 -8.37
N TYR A 76 10.40 -1.39 -7.45
CA TYR A 76 9.12 -1.66 -6.80
C TYR A 76 8.83 -0.62 -5.72
N ILE A 77 7.65 -0.03 -5.78
CA ILE A 77 7.18 0.95 -4.82
C ILE A 77 5.81 0.54 -4.25
N ILE A 78 5.55 0.93 -3.01
CA ILE A 78 4.19 1.01 -2.50
C ILE A 78 3.69 2.41 -2.85
N ASP A 79 2.84 2.49 -3.87
CA ASP A 79 2.26 3.74 -4.38
C ASP A 79 1.19 4.31 -3.45
N GLY A 80 0.48 3.44 -2.76
CA GLY A 80 -0.48 3.80 -1.74
C GLY A 80 -0.74 2.66 -0.78
N ILE A 81 -0.93 2.98 0.47
CA ILE A 81 -1.37 2.07 1.52
C ILE A 81 -2.13 2.85 2.59
N ALA A 82 -3.30 2.39 2.93
CA ALA A 82 -4.09 2.98 4.00
C ALA A 82 -4.95 1.93 4.71
N VAL A 83 -5.19 2.19 5.98
CA VAL A 83 -6.10 1.43 6.84
C VAL A 83 -7.05 2.42 7.49
N ASP A 84 -8.33 2.06 7.56
CA ASP A 84 -9.32 2.85 8.29
C ASP A 84 -8.79 3.16 9.70
N PRO A 85 -8.80 4.44 10.14
CA PRO A 85 -8.24 4.82 11.43
C PRO A 85 -8.76 4.03 12.62
N VAL A 86 -10.02 3.63 12.60
CA VAL A 86 -10.65 2.84 13.66
C VAL A 86 -10.06 1.44 13.77
N LEU A 87 -9.49 0.92 12.68
CA LEU A 87 -8.97 -0.45 12.57
C LEU A 87 -7.45 -0.54 12.53
N ARG A 88 -6.73 0.54 12.77
CA ARG A 88 -5.26 0.58 12.67
C ARG A 88 -4.54 -0.37 13.63
N LYS A 89 -5.19 -0.74 14.74
CA LYS A 89 -4.61 -1.66 15.73
C LYS A 89 -4.84 -3.14 15.42
N GLU A 90 -5.58 -3.46 14.36
CA GLU A 90 -5.93 -4.82 13.99
C GLU A 90 -4.84 -5.54 13.16
N GLY A 91 -3.72 -4.87 12.88
CA GLY A 91 -2.61 -5.46 12.12
C GLY A 91 -2.84 -5.55 10.61
N LEU A 92 -3.85 -4.87 10.07
CA LEU A 92 -4.19 -4.94 8.65
C LEU A 92 -3.11 -4.35 7.75
N GLY A 93 -2.46 -3.29 8.17
CA GLY A 93 -1.34 -2.68 7.44
C GLY A 93 -0.15 -3.65 7.30
N LYS A 94 0.18 -4.37 8.35
CA LYS A 94 1.23 -5.40 8.32
C LYS A 94 0.88 -6.52 7.35
N LEU A 95 -0.37 -6.98 7.34
CA LEU A 95 -0.83 -8.01 6.41
C LEU A 95 -0.66 -7.57 4.95
N LEU A 96 -1.00 -6.31 4.65
CA LEU A 96 -0.81 -5.74 3.30
C LEU A 96 0.67 -5.67 2.93
N VAL A 97 1.52 -5.18 3.80
CA VAL A 97 2.98 -5.11 3.53
C VAL A 97 3.56 -6.52 3.34
N ASP A 98 3.13 -7.50 4.12
CA ASP A 98 3.57 -8.90 3.96
C ASP A 98 3.18 -9.45 2.57
N LYS A 99 2.01 -9.11 2.06
CA LYS A 99 1.59 -9.48 0.70
C LYS A 99 2.44 -8.82 -0.38
N VAL A 100 2.75 -7.55 -0.23
CA VAL A 100 3.66 -6.83 -1.14
C VAL A 100 5.04 -7.48 -1.15
N LYS A 101 5.59 -7.80 0.02
CA LYS A 101 6.88 -8.49 0.14
C LYS A 101 6.89 -9.82 -0.60
N GLN A 102 5.86 -10.64 -0.41
CA GLN A 102 5.73 -11.92 -1.10
C GLN A 102 5.67 -11.76 -2.61
N GLU A 103 4.90 -10.80 -3.10
CA GLU A 103 4.76 -10.53 -4.53
C GLU A 103 6.07 -10.05 -5.16
N VAL A 104 6.77 -9.12 -4.52
CA VAL A 104 8.05 -8.61 -5.00
C VAL A 104 9.11 -9.71 -5.01
N GLN A 105 9.18 -10.53 -3.97
CA GLN A 105 10.08 -11.68 -3.91
C GLN A 105 9.78 -12.70 -5.01
N ALA A 106 8.50 -12.98 -5.25
CA ALA A 106 8.08 -13.90 -6.33
C ALA A 106 8.48 -13.39 -7.73
N ARG A 107 8.61 -12.06 -7.89
CA ARG A 107 9.06 -11.41 -9.12
C ARG A 107 10.58 -11.24 -9.21
N GLY A 108 11.32 -11.72 -8.21
CA GLY A 108 12.77 -11.58 -8.16
C GLY A 108 13.27 -10.20 -7.71
N GLY A 109 12.41 -9.36 -7.15
CA GLY A 109 12.78 -8.06 -6.61
C GLY A 109 13.51 -8.18 -5.28
N ASP A 110 14.39 -7.22 -4.99
CA ASP A 110 15.24 -7.20 -3.81
C ASP A 110 14.98 -6.02 -2.87
N ALA A 111 14.12 -5.11 -3.27
CA ALA A 111 13.79 -3.94 -2.45
C ALA A 111 12.41 -3.38 -2.77
N ILE A 112 11.84 -2.72 -1.76
CA ILE A 112 10.59 -1.99 -1.86
C ILE A 112 10.82 -0.57 -1.35
N TYR A 113 10.35 0.43 -2.09
CA TYR A 113 10.47 1.84 -1.75
C TYR A 113 9.09 2.43 -1.47
N LEU A 114 9.05 3.42 -0.61
CA LEU A 114 7.85 4.22 -0.36
C LEU A 114 8.19 5.60 0.22
N VAL A 115 7.21 6.47 0.19
CA VAL A 115 7.22 7.72 0.94
C VAL A 115 6.26 7.58 2.11
N ALA A 116 6.79 7.69 3.34
CA ALA A 116 6.03 7.42 4.55
C ALA A 116 5.61 8.71 5.24
N ARG A 117 4.30 8.85 5.49
CA ARG A 117 3.77 9.86 6.42
C ARG A 117 3.84 9.42 7.88
N ALA A 118 3.80 8.11 8.12
CA ALA A 118 3.93 7.49 9.43
C ALA A 118 5.17 6.58 9.46
N PRO A 119 6.38 7.15 9.44
CA PRO A 119 7.61 6.36 9.31
C PRO A 119 7.83 5.36 10.44
N GLY A 120 7.33 5.64 11.63
CA GLY A 120 7.45 4.72 12.77
C GLY A 120 6.78 3.36 12.53
N PHE A 121 5.67 3.32 11.84
CA PHE A 121 5.01 2.07 11.44
C PHE A 121 5.90 1.23 10.52
N PHE A 122 6.47 1.87 9.50
CA PHE A 122 7.32 1.17 8.52
C PHE A 122 8.66 0.77 9.10
N ARG A 123 9.25 1.56 10.00
CA ARG A 123 10.47 1.16 10.73
C ARG A 123 10.28 -0.14 11.50
N ARG A 124 9.14 -0.31 12.15
CA ARG A 124 8.82 -1.56 12.86
C ARG A 124 8.71 -2.77 11.92
N LEU A 125 8.45 -2.54 10.65
CA LEU A 125 8.40 -3.58 9.61
C LEU A 125 9.74 -3.79 8.91
N GLY A 126 10.80 -3.08 9.33
CA GLY A 126 12.14 -3.23 8.80
C GLY A 126 12.53 -2.26 7.69
N PHE A 127 11.70 -1.27 7.39
CA PHE A 127 12.05 -0.19 6.47
C PHE A 127 13.06 0.76 7.12
N GLU A 128 13.97 1.27 6.31
CA GLU A 128 14.97 2.26 6.70
C GLU A 128 14.78 3.55 5.92
N THR A 129 14.99 4.68 6.58
CA THR A 129 15.00 5.99 5.91
C THR A 129 16.26 6.09 5.06
N ILE A 130 16.10 6.50 3.81
CA ILE A 130 17.19 6.69 2.85
C ILE A 130 17.19 8.11 2.30
N ASP A 131 18.31 8.49 1.67
CA ASP A 131 18.39 9.73 0.92
C ASP A 131 17.40 9.68 -0.27
N PRO A 132 16.54 10.69 -0.46
CA PRO A 132 15.61 10.73 -1.59
C PRO A 132 16.26 10.59 -2.96
N GLN A 133 17.54 10.96 -3.09
CA GLN A 133 18.31 10.80 -4.34
C GLN A 133 18.56 9.32 -4.71
N ASN A 134 18.53 8.44 -3.74
CA ASN A 134 18.73 7.00 -3.92
C ASN A 134 17.43 6.23 -4.16
N ALA A 135 16.31 6.93 -4.24
CA ALA A 135 14.99 6.35 -4.44
C ALA A 135 14.44 6.68 -5.83
N PRO A 136 13.45 5.91 -6.32
CA PRO A 136 12.66 6.30 -7.48
C PRO A 136 12.04 7.68 -7.26
N ASN A 137 11.77 8.35 -8.36
CA ASN A 137 11.26 9.71 -8.32
C ASN A 137 9.85 9.77 -7.71
N PHE A 138 9.70 10.50 -6.59
CA PHE A 138 8.44 10.74 -5.91
C PHE A 138 8.05 12.22 -6.01
N PHE A 139 7.89 12.73 -7.21
CA PHE A 139 7.62 14.15 -7.49
C PHE A 139 6.44 14.73 -6.72
N VAL A 140 5.42 13.94 -6.47
CA VAL A 140 4.20 14.40 -5.80
C VAL A 140 4.49 15.05 -4.45
N CYS A 141 5.43 14.49 -3.67
CA CYS A 141 5.77 15.06 -2.36
C CYS A 141 6.53 16.38 -2.45
N LYS A 142 7.34 16.58 -3.48
CA LYS A 142 8.09 17.85 -3.69
C LYS A 142 7.18 19.01 -4.07
N GLN A 143 6.06 18.72 -4.72
CA GLN A 143 5.08 19.70 -5.19
C GLN A 143 3.91 19.88 -4.23
N CYS A 144 3.81 19.02 -3.22
CA CYS A 144 2.76 19.07 -2.22
C CYS A 144 2.85 20.40 -1.43
N PRO A 145 1.76 21.18 -1.31
CA PRO A 145 1.76 22.44 -0.56
C PRO A 145 2.14 22.28 0.91
N GLN A 146 1.96 21.10 1.47
CA GLN A 146 2.31 20.79 2.86
C GLN A 146 3.80 20.48 3.06
N TYR A 147 4.55 20.24 1.98
CA TYR A 147 5.96 19.93 2.04
C TYR A 147 6.81 21.19 1.92
N PRO A 148 7.85 21.39 2.74
CA PRO A 148 8.22 20.66 3.96
C PRO A 148 7.63 21.23 5.26
N VAL A 149 6.70 22.17 5.18
CA VAL A 149 6.26 23.02 6.32
C VAL A 149 5.43 22.24 7.35
N SER A 150 4.39 21.55 6.90
CA SER A 150 3.49 20.76 7.78
C SER A 150 3.56 19.26 7.58
N CYS A 151 4.24 18.81 6.53
CA CYS A 151 4.46 17.41 6.23
C CYS A 151 5.94 17.16 5.96
N HIS A 152 6.55 16.28 6.73
CA HIS A 152 7.93 15.84 6.56
C HIS A 152 7.95 14.35 6.22
N PRO A 153 7.54 13.96 4.99
CA PRO A 153 7.55 12.56 4.61
C PRO A 153 8.99 12.05 4.52
N GLU A 154 9.20 10.85 5.01
CA GLU A 154 10.47 10.15 4.87
C GLU A 154 10.41 9.18 3.70
N VAL A 155 11.43 9.21 2.85
CA VAL A 155 11.64 8.19 1.84
C VAL A 155 12.27 6.98 2.51
N MET A 156 11.66 5.82 2.33
CA MET A 156 12.06 4.60 3.01
C MET A 156 12.25 3.45 2.03
N LYS A 157 13.12 2.54 2.41
CA LYS A 157 13.46 1.33 1.66
C LYS A 157 13.43 0.12 2.57
N LEU A 158 12.80 -0.95 2.11
CA LEU A 158 12.92 -2.28 2.67
C LEU A 158 13.79 -3.13 1.75
N THR A 159 14.90 -3.63 2.28
CA THR A 159 15.73 -4.61 1.58
C THR A 159 15.18 -6.01 1.84
N LEU A 160 14.86 -6.72 0.76
CA LEU A 160 14.36 -8.08 0.84
C LEU A 160 15.54 -9.07 0.78
N LYS A 161 15.50 -10.06 1.64
CA LYS A 161 16.42 -11.20 1.54
C LYS A 161 16.07 -11.99 0.28
N LYS A 162 17.06 -12.28 -0.56
CA LYS A 162 16.88 -13.25 -1.63
C LYS A 162 16.45 -14.56 -0.98
N THR A 163 15.30 -15.07 -1.37
CA THR A 163 14.95 -16.46 -1.11
C THR A 163 16.01 -17.28 -1.83
N GLU A 164 16.89 -17.93 -1.09
CA GLU A 164 17.67 -19.01 -1.68
C GLU A 164 16.65 -20.01 -2.22
N GLN A 165 16.52 -20.03 -3.53
CA GLN A 165 15.91 -21.17 -4.16
C GLN A 165 16.84 -22.33 -3.81
N THR A 166 16.45 -23.08 -2.81
CA THR A 166 16.97 -24.41 -2.65
C THR A 166 16.55 -25.15 -3.91
N THR A 167 17.40 -25.14 -4.91
CA THR A 167 17.31 -26.11 -5.97
C THR A 167 17.46 -27.44 -5.28
N ALA A 168 16.34 -28.04 -4.93
CA ALA A 168 16.31 -29.45 -4.67
C ALA A 168 16.75 -30.10 -5.99
N GLN A 169 18.03 -30.43 -6.07
CA GLN A 169 18.49 -31.36 -7.07
C GLN A 169 17.74 -32.68 -6.76
N ALA A 170 16.70 -32.89 -7.50
CA ALA A 170 16.16 -34.24 -7.60
C ALA A 170 17.21 -35.07 -8.32
N GLU A 171 17.91 -35.87 -7.56
CA GLU A 171 18.61 -37.03 -8.13
C GLU A 171 17.58 -38.07 -8.58
#